data_b8cd2e9c8460c294dc5ccafa8c9a69ca
#
_entry.id   b8cd2e9c8460c294dc5ccafa8c9a69ca
#
_cell.length_a   1.000
_cell.length_b   1.000
_cell.length_c   1.000
_cell.angle_alpha   90.00
_cell.angle_beta   90.00
_cell.angle_gamma   90.00
#
_symmetry.space_group_name_H-M   'P 1'
#
loop_
_entity.id
_entity.type
_entity.pdbx_description
1 polymer ?
#
loop_
_entity_poly.entity_id
_entity_poly.type
_entity_poly.pdbx_seq_one_letter_code
_entity_poly.pdbx_strand_id
1 'polypeptide(L)'
;MSKTLIAYFSASGETARLAKTLAGVIGGDLFEIRPQTAYTAADLDWNNAKSRSSVEMRDPSSRPAITGRVEGMEEYDVIYLGFPIWWYLAPTIINTFLESYRLDGKVI
;
A
#
# COMPACT_ATOMS: atom_id res chain seq x y z
N MET A 1 -15.32 -20.67 -1.71
CA MET A 1 -13.93 -20.52 -2.16
C MET A 1 -13.36 -19.20 -1.64
N SER A 2 -12.11 -19.22 -1.22
CA SER A 2 -11.45 -18.02 -0.75
C SER A 2 -11.16 -17.08 -1.91
N LYS A 3 -11.37 -15.77 -1.70
CA LYS A 3 -10.92 -14.76 -2.64
C LYS A 3 -9.68 -14.07 -2.04
N THR A 4 -8.72 -13.83 -2.89
CA THR A 4 -7.45 -13.21 -2.50
C THR A 4 -7.30 -11.85 -3.17
N LEU A 5 -6.94 -10.84 -2.39
CA LEU A 5 -6.63 -9.50 -2.85
C LEU A 5 -5.14 -9.25 -2.70
N ILE A 6 -4.54 -8.69 -3.72
CA ILE A 6 -3.16 -8.23 -3.67
C ILE A 6 -3.22 -6.70 -3.75
N ALA A 7 -3.13 -6.04 -2.60
CA ALA A 7 -3.13 -4.58 -2.51
C ALA A 7 -1.68 -4.12 -2.40
N TYR A 8 -1.29 -3.14 -3.19
CA TYR A 8 0.09 -2.68 -3.21
C TYR A 8 0.20 -1.18 -3.37
N PHE A 9 1.22 -0.62 -2.73
CA PHE A 9 1.65 0.74 -2.93
C PHE A 9 3.05 0.70 -3.54
N SER A 10 3.23 1.39 -4.67
CA SER A 10 4.53 1.40 -5.36
C SER A 10 4.93 2.84 -5.66
N ALA A 11 6.08 3.25 -5.13
CA ALA A 11 6.61 4.58 -5.37
C ALA A 11 7.49 4.62 -6.62
N SER A 12 8.22 3.53 -6.90
CA SER A 12 9.20 3.48 -8.00
C SER A 12 8.87 2.44 -9.07
N GLY A 13 7.78 1.68 -8.91
CA GLY A 13 7.38 0.64 -9.86
C GLY A 13 7.84 -0.76 -9.50
N GLU A 14 8.78 -0.92 -8.57
CA GLU A 14 9.29 -2.25 -8.19
C GLU A 14 8.23 -3.10 -7.50
N THR A 15 7.54 -2.52 -6.52
CA THR A 15 6.48 -3.23 -5.81
C THR A 15 5.33 -3.60 -6.75
N ALA A 16 5.00 -2.72 -7.71
CA ALA A 16 3.97 -3.01 -8.70
C ALA A 16 4.34 -4.22 -9.54
N ARG A 17 5.60 -4.34 -9.95
CA ARG A 17 6.08 -5.48 -10.74
C ARG A 17 5.96 -6.78 -9.94
N LEU A 18 6.37 -6.77 -8.69
CA LEU A 18 6.28 -7.94 -7.81
C LEU A 18 4.83 -8.34 -7.58
N ALA A 19 3.94 -7.38 -7.37
CA ALA A 19 2.52 -7.64 -7.15
C ALA A 19 1.89 -8.32 -8.37
N LYS A 20 2.22 -7.86 -9.58
CA LYS A 20 1.71 -8.47 -10.80
C LYS A 20 2.23 -9.90 -10.98
N THR A 21 3.49 -10.14 -10.66
CA THR A 21 4.06 -11.48 -10.70
C THR A 21 3.34 -12.41 -9.73
N LEU A 22 3.12 -11.95 -8.51
CA LEU A 22 2.41 -12.74 -7.49
C LEU A 22 0.99 -13.05 -7.94
N ALA A 23 0.27 -12.08 -8.50
CA ALA A 23 -1.09 -12.29 -8.98
C ALA A 23 -1.14 -13.37 -10.06
N GLY A 24 -0.15 -13.41 -10.94
CA GLY A 24 -0.05 -14.45 -11.97
C GLY A 24 0.19 -15.83 -11.40
N VAL A 25 0.86 -15.93 -10.26
CA VAL A 25 1.17 -17.22 -9.62
C VAL A 25 0.00 -17.72 -8.79
N ILE A 26 -0.63 -16.88 -7.98
CA ILE A 26 -1.67 -17.31 -7.03
C ILE A 26 -3.09 -17.02 -7.52
N GLY A 27 -3.26 -16.28 -8.61
CA GLY A 27 -4.57 -16.00 -9.18
C GLY A 27 -5.40 -14.98 -8.40
N GLY A 28 -4.75 -14.07 -7.66
CA GLY A 28 -5.46 -13.05 -6.90
C GLY A 28 -5.82 -11.82 -7.73
N ASP A 29 -6.69 -10.99 -7.18
CA ASP A 29 -7.04 -9.70 -7.78
C ASP A 29 -6.07 -8.63 -7.32
N LEU A 30 -5.76 -7.69 -8.21
CA LEU A 30 -4.83 -6.60 -7.93
C LEU A 30 -5.59 -5.33 -7.57
N PHE A 31 -5.09 -4.60 -6.58
CA PHE A 31 -5.56 -3.25 -6.26
C PHE A 31 -4.36 -2.37 -5.95
N GLU A 32 -4.18 -1.32 -6.73
CA GLU A 32 -3.13 -0.34 -6.48
C GLU A 32 -3.60 0.71 -5.48
N ILE A 33 -2.85 0.83 -4.36
CA ILE A 33 -3.09 1.88 -3.37
C ILE A 33 -2.46 3.15 -3.94
N ARG A 34 -3.30 4.09 -4.41
CA ARG A 34 -2.83 5.32 -5.05
C ARG A 34 -2.99 6.51 -4.12
N PRO A 35 -1.90 7.24 -3.84
CA PRO A 35 -2.02 8.48 -3.07
C PRO A 35 -2.79 9.52 -3.90
N GLN A 36 -3.58 10.37 -3.23
CA GLN A 36 -4.26 11.47 -3.91
C GLN A 36 -3.28 12.39 -4.60
N THR A 37 -2.12 12.62 -3.96
CA THR A 37 -1.02 13.38 -4.54
C THR A 37 0.13 12.40 -4.77
N ALA A 38 0.51 12.18 -6.03
CA ALA A 38 1.57 11.25 -6.36
C ALA A 38 2.90 11.70 -5.76
N TYR A 39 3.74 10.72 -5.40
CA TYR A 39 5.08 11.02 -4.90
C TYR A 39 6.00 11.35 -6.07
N THR A 40 6.71 12.47 -5.96
CA THR A 40 7.73 12.85 -6.93
C THR A 40 9.09 12.30 -6.49
N ALA A 41 10.10 12.41 -7.35
CA ALA A 41 11.46 12.02 -6.97
C ALA A 41 11.94 12.83 -5.75
N ALA A 42 11.60 14.13 -5.68
CA ALA A 42 11.96 14.96 -4.53
C ALA A 42 11.23 14.49 -3.25
N ASP A 43 9.97 14.05 -3.38
CA ASP A 43 9.21 13.53 -2.25
C ASP A 43 9.83 12.26 -1.67
N LEU A 44 10.53 11.48 -2.50
CA LEU A 44 11.12 10.20 -2.11
C LEU A 44 12.59 10.32 -1.68
N ASP A 45 13.15 11.54 -1.65
CA ASP A 45 14.55 11.76 -1.28
C ASP A 45 14.75 11.53 0.22
N TRP A 46 15.14 10.31 0.57
CA TRP A 46 15.36 9.92 1.97
C TRP A 46 16.55 10.61 2.63
N ASN A 47 17.43 11.23 1.84
CA ASN A 47 18.55 12.03 2.37
C ASN A 47 18.11 13.42 2.81
N ASN A 48 16.93 13.88 2.39
CA ASN A 48 16.40 15.18 2.74
C ASN A 48 15.37 15.02 3.85
N ALA A 49 15.69 15.53 5.04
CA ALA A 49 14.80 15.43 6.21
C ALA A 49 13.48 16.18 6.01
N LYS A 50 13.41 17.07 5.03
CA LYS A 50 12.20 17.84 4.73
C LYS A 50 11.39 17.23 3.58
N SER A 51 11.85 16.13 2.96
CA SER A 51 11.09 15.48 1.90
C SER A 51 9.79 14.89 2.47
N ARG A 52 8.79 14.72 1.61
CA ARG A 52 7.49 14.21 2.02
C ARG A 52 7.61 12.86 2.72
N SER A 53 8.38 11.92 2.14
CA SER A 53 8.52 10.59 2.74
C SER A 53 9.20 10.66 4.11
N SER A 54 10.22 11.51 4.27
CA SER A 54 10.91 11.68 5.55
C SER A 54 9.98 12.26 6.61
N VAL A 55 9.17 13.26 6.25
CA VAL A 55 8.22 13.88 7.18
C VAL A 55 7.16 12.86 7.59
N GLU A 56 6.61 12.13 6.63
CA GLU A 56 5.57 11.14 6.91
C GLU A 56 6.08 10.02 7.81
N MET A 57 7.31 9.55 7.59
CA MET A 57 7.85 8.44 8.37
C MET A 57 8.26 8.84 9.79
N ARG A 58 8.50 10.12 10.04
CA ARG A 58 8.75 10.61 11.40
C ARG A 58 7.49 10.82 12.21
N ASP A 59 6.34 10.80 11.57
CA ASP A 59 5.05 11.00 12.23
C ASP A 59 4.23 9.71 12.13
N PRO A 60 4.20 8.88 13.19
CA PRO A 60 3.44 7.62 13.15
C PRO A 60 1.93 7.83 12.96
N SER A 61 1.42 9.03 13.20
CA SER A 61 0.00 9.35 12.99
C SER A 61 -0.28 9.85 11.58
N SER A 62 0.74 9.99 10.72
CA SER A 62 0.55 10.43 9.35
C SER A 62 -0.35 9.47 8.58
N ARG A 63 -1.32 10.02 7.85
CA ARG A 63 -2.26 9.23 7.05
C ARG A 63 -2.44 9.88 5.68
N PRO A 64 -1.49 9.68 4.76
CA PRO A 64 -1.63 10.23 3.41
C PRO A 64 -2.93 9.77 2.77
N ALA A 65 -3.68 10.69 2.19
CA ALA A 65 -4.95 10.38 1.55
C ALA A 65 -4.74 9.53 0.30
N ILE A 66 -5.67 8.60 0.06
CA ILE A 66 -5.63 7.71 -1.10
C ILE A 66 -6.87 7.92 -1.97
N THR A 67 -6.77 7.57 -3.26
CA THR A 67 -7.89 7.61 -4.19
C THR A 67 -8.42 6.20 -4.43
N GLY A 68 -9.73 6.11 -4.67
CA GLY A 68 -10.37 4.83 -4.99
C GLY A 68 -10.61 3.97 -3.77
N ARG A 69 -11.40 2.93 -3.96
CA ARG A 69 -11.73 1.96 -2.92
C ARG A 69 -11.80 0.57 -3.55
N VAL A 70 -11.46 -0.43 -2.75
CA VAL A 70 -11.70 -1.82 -3.15
C VAL A 70 -13.19 -2.10 -3.05
N GLU A 71 -13.81 -2.47 -4.17
CA GLU A 71 -15.20 -2.88 -4.18
C GLU A 71 -15.27 -4.34 -3.72
N GLY A 72 -16.25 -4.66 -2.88
CA GLY A 72 -16.43 -6.02 -2.41
C GLY A 72 -15.33 -6.50 -1.48
N MET A 73 -14.74 -5.59 -0.68
CA MET A 73 -13.68 -5.97 0.27
C MET A 73 -14.15 -7.09 1.19
N GLU A 74 -15.40 -7.13 1.54
CA GLU A 74 -15.97 -8.16 2.42
C GLU A 74 -15.88 -9.57 1.81
N GLU A 75 -15.71 -9.69 0.51
CA GLU A 75 -15.61 -11.00 -0.16
C GLU A 75 -14.20 -11.59 -0.11
N TYR A 76 -13.20 -10.77 0.26
CA TYR A 76 -11.81 -11.23 0.31
C TYR A 76 -11.49 -11.82 1.68
N ASP A 77 -10.93 -13.01 1.68
CA ASP A 77 -10.52 -13.71 2.92
C ASP A 77 -9.05 -13.51 3.21
N VAL A 78 -8.24 -13.33 2.17
CA VAL A 78 -6.79 -13.18 2.28
C VAL A 78 -6.36 -11.91 1.56
N ILE A 79 -5.51 -11.12 2.21
CA ILE A 79 -4.97 -9.88 1.64
C ILE A 79 -3.45 -9.96 1.70
N TYR A 80 -2.81 -9.88 0.53
CA TYR A 80 -1.36 -9.68 0.45
C TYR A 80 -1.11 -8.19 0.32
N LEU A 81 -0.20 -7.66 1.12
CA LEU A 81 0.18 -6.25 1.07
C LEU A 81 1.59 -6.13 0.51
N GLY A 82 1.74 -5.35 -0.55
CA GLY A 82 3.03 -5.02 -1.12
C GLY A 82 3.36 -3.55 -0.91
N PHE A 83 4.56 -3.26 -0.43
CA PHE A 83 4.99 -1.88 -0.21
C PHE A 83 6.52 -1.82 -0.15
N PRO A 84 7.10 -0.63 -0.46
CA PRO A 84 8.53 -0.43 -0.23
C PRO A 84 8.79 -0.28 1.27
N ILE A 85 9.97 -0.71 1.71
CA ILE A 85 10.34 -0.56 3.12
C ILE A 85 11.10 0.77 3.27
N TRP A 86 10.53 1.68 4.06
CA TRP A 86 11.12 2.98 4.37
C TRP A 86 11.59 2.99 5.82
N TRP A 87 12.90 3.13 6.05
CA TRP A 87 13.47 3.11 7.41
C TRP A 87 13.00 1.90 8.21
N TYR A 88 13.02 0.72 7.57
CA TYR A 88 12.63 -0.57 8.16
C TYR A 88 11.14 -0.67 8.52
N LEU A 89 10.30 0.25 8.03
CA LEU A 89 8.86 0.26 8.31
C LEU A 89 8.06 0.36 7.03
N ALA A 90 6.78 -0.01 7.12
CA ALA A 90 5.85 0.24 6.02
C ALA A 90 5.54 1.73 5.95
N PRO A 91 5.37 2.29 4.73
CA PRO A 91 4.88 3.67 4.60
C PRO A 91 3.52 3.85 5.27
N THR A 92 3.27 5.04 5.83
CA THR A 92 2.03 5.29 6.57
C THR A 92 0.78 5.27 5.68
N ILE A 93 0.94 5.37 4.35
CA ILE A 93 -0.18 5.19 3.41
C ILE A 93 -0.80 3.79 3.54
N ILE A 94 -0.02 2.79 3.95
CA ILE A 94 -0.54 1.45 4.21
C ILE A 94 -1.50 1.48 5.40
N ASN A 95 -1.19 2.27 6.42
CA ASN A 95 -2.10 2.46 7.55
C ASN A 95 -3.41 3.11 7.09
N THR A 96 -3.34 4.11 6.19
CA THR A 96 -4.52 4.72 5.60
C THR A 96 -5.40 3.66 4.94
N PHE A 97 -4.79 2.79 4.13
CA PHE A 97 -5.51 1.73 3.43
C PHE A 97 -6.18 0.77 4.42
N LEU A 98 -5.43 0.26 5.39
CA LEU A 98 -5.95 -0.73 6.34
C LEU A 98 -7.07 -0.17 7.20
N GLU A 99 -6.98 1.11 7.59
CA GLU A 99 -8.00 1.75 8.41
C GLU A 99 -9.26 2.12 7.64
N SER A 100 -9.23 2.03 6.31
CA SER A 100 -10.38 2.37 5.46
C SER A 100 -11.40 1.24 5.38
N TYR A 101 -11.10 0.05 5.88
CA TYR A 101 -11.95 -1.13 5.73
C TYR A 101 -12.09 -1.90 7.04
N ARG A 102 -13.15 -2.71 7.11
CA ARG A 102 -13.28 -3.69 8.17
C ARG A 102 -12.56 -4.96 7.72
N LEU A 103 -11.61 -5.40 8.51
CA LEU A 103 -10.74 -6.52 8.16
C LEU A 103 -10.91 -7.73 9.10
N ASP A 104 -11.97 -7.73 9.89
CA ASP A 104 -12.24 -8.82 10.84
C ASP A 104 -12.30 -10.17 10.12
N GLY A 105 -11.62 -11.15 10.67
CA GLY A 105 -11.63 -12.50 10.14
C GLY A 105 -10.81 -12.73 8.88
N LYS A 106 -10.07 -11.72 8.41
CA LYS A 106 -9.21 -11.86 7.23
C LYS A 106 -7.77 -12.16 7.62
N VAL A 107 -7.09 -12.89 6.75
CA VAL A 107 -5.64 -13.14 6.88
C VAL A 107 -4.90 -12.10 6.05
N ILE A 108 -3.92 -11.43 6.65
CA ILE A 108 -3.14 -10.38 6.00
C ILE A 108 -1.66 -10.71 6.03
#